data_afdcbd34942796b8129d8e8895b160d4
#
_entry.id   afdcbd34942796b8129d8e8895b160d4
#
_cell.length_a   1.000
_cell.length_b   1.000
_cell.length_c   1.000
_cell.angle_alpha   90.00
_cell.angle_beta   90.00
_cell.angle_gamma   90.00
#
_symmetry.space_group_name_H-M   'P 1'
#
loop_
_entity.id
_entity.type
_entity.pdbx_description
1 polymer ?
#
loop_
_entity_poly.entity_id
_entity_poly.type
_entity_poly.pdbx_seq_one_letter_code
_entity_poly.pdbx_strand_id
1 'polypeptide(L)'
;MLKKLIQGSIAAALFAMVVQPSLANAEGDAAAGAGKVALCAACHGMDGKSPASIYPNLAGQWAAYLESSLKAYRAGERTGGMSAMMTPQAAALTDQDIADIAAYYSAQ
;
A
#
# COMPACT_ATOMS: atom_id res chain seq x y z
N MET A 1 -10.81 60.97 -40.93
CA MET A 1 -10.25 60.45 -39.66
C MET A 1 -10.56 58.98 -39.59
N LEU A 2 -9.57 58.13 -39.84
CA LEU A 2 -9.72 56.67 -39.73
C LEU A 2 -9.62 56.26 -38.24
N LYS A 3 -10.71 55.77 -37.68
CA LYS A 3 -10.67 55.10 -36.41
C LYS A 3 -10.18 53.66 -36.65
N LYS A 4 -8.96 53.38 -36.26
CA LYS A 4 -8.42 52.02 -36.17
C LYS A 4 -9.14 51.26 -35.05
N LEU A 5 -9.98 50.36 -35.42
CA LEU A 5 -10.51 49.32 -34.51
C LEU A 5 -9.35 48.35 -34.23
N ILE A 6 -8.86 48.38 -33.01
CA ILE A 6 -7.93 47.37 -32.51
C ILE A 6 -8.80 46.17 -32.14
N GLN A 7 -8.85 45.16 -32.98
CA GLN A 7 -9.38 43.85 -32.63
C GLN A 7 -8.34 43.15 -31.75
N GLY A 8 -8.55 43.19 -30.49
CA GLY A 8 -7.83 42.34 -29.54
C GLY A 8 -8.30 40.91 -29.67
N SER A 9 -7.51 40.06 -30.28
CA SER A 9 -7.74 38.63 -30.25
C SER A 9 -7.44 38.12 -28.86
N ILE A 10 -8.49 37.78 -28.12
CA ILE A 10 -8.35 37.06 -26.87
C ILE A 10 -8.08 35.61 -27.25
N ALA A 11 -6.82 35.20 -27.22
CA ALA A 11 -6.48 33.80 -27.34
C ALA A 11 -6.89 33.12 -26.02
N ALA A 12 -8.00 32.40 -26.05
CA ALA A 12 -8.36 31.50 -24.96
C ALA A 12 -7.35 30.36 -24.90
N ALA A 13 -6.45 30.40 -23.94
CA ALA A 13 -5.56 29.30 -23.64
C ALA A 13 -6.43 28.17 -23.02
N LEU A 14 -6.73 27.15 -23.82
CA LEU A 14 -7.30 25.91 -23.33
C LEU A 14 -6.21 25.18 -22.53
N PHE A 15 -6.25 25.33 -21.21
CA PHE A 15 -5.49 24.46 -20.31
C PHE A 15 -6.12 23.08 -20.37
N ALA A 16 -5.57 22.19 -21.20
CA ALA A 16 -5.89 20.78 -21.11
C ALA A 16 -5.34 20.27 -19.78
N MET A 17 -6.22 20.01 -18.81
CA MET A 17 -5.85 19.23 -17.63
C MET A 17 -5.49 17.83 -18.11
N VAL A 18 -4.20 17.57 -18.21
CA VAL A 18 -3.69 16.22 -18.35
C VAL A 18 -3.89 15.56 -16.99
N VAL A 19 -4.97 14.79 -16.86
CA VAL A 19 -5.11 13.85 -15.73
C VAL A 19 -4.06 12.79 -15.98
N GLN A 20 -2.88 12.98 -15.41
CA GLN A 20 -1.90 11.92 -15.35
C GLN A 20 -2.49 10.81 -14.47
N PRO A 21 -2.57 9.55 -14.96
CA PRO A 21 -2.77 8.45 -14.08
C PRO A 21 -1.62 8.51 -13.09
N SER A 22 -1.92 8.84 -11.84
CA SER A 22 -0.91 8.73 -10.80
C SER A 22 -0.52 7.26 -10.76
N LEU A 23 0.74 6.96 -11.08
CA LEU A 23 1.41 5.77 -10.62
C LEU A 23 1.60 5.97 -9.10
N ALA A 24 0.48 6.12 -8.40
CA ALA A 24 0.48 6.13 -6.97
C ALA A 24 1.02 4.78 -6.56
N ASN A 25 2.14 4.78 -5.86
CA ASN A 25 2.32 3.76 -4.85
C ASN A 25 0.98 3.75 -4.13
N ALA A 26 0.18 2.71 -4.36
CA ALA A 26 -1.14 2.64 -3.79
C ALA A 26 -0.93 2.73 -2.28
N GLU A 27 -1.32 3.85 -1.68
CA GLU A 27 -1.36 3.95 -0.24
C GLU A 27 -2.26 2.83 0.25
N GLY A 28 -1.82 2.15 1.29
CA GLY A 28 -2.59 1.10 1.89
C GLY A 28 -3.86 1.66 2.53
N ASP A 29 -4.96 0.93 2.38
CA ASP A 29 -6.23 1.19 3.03
C ASP A 29 -6.41 0.20 4.18
N ALA A 30 -6.39 0.69 5.41
CA ALA A 30 -6.57 -0.13 6.59
C ALA A 30 -7.94 -0.84 6.62
N ALA A 31 -9.00 -0.20 6.15
CA ALA A 31 -10.33 -0.81 6.08
C ALA A 31 -10.36 -1.97 5.06
N ALA A 32 -9.72 -1.80 3.91
CA ALA A 32 -9.56 -2.88 2.94
C ALA A 32 -8.67 -4.00 3.51
N GLY A 33 -7.62 -3.65 4.23
CA GLY A 33 -6.72 -4.58 4.89
C GLY A 33 -7.41 -5.48 5.91
N ALA A 34 -8.39 -4.96 6.63
CA ALA A 34 -9.19 -5.74 7.58
C ALA A 34 -9.86 -6.95 6.93
N GLY A 35 -10.25 -6.86 5.67
CA GLY A 35 -10.81 -7.97 4.89
C GLY A 35 -9.77 -8.92 4.30
N LYS A 36 -8.49 -8.64 4.46
CA LYS A 36 -7.39 -9.40 3.82
C LYS A 36 -6.49 -10.16 4.80
N VAL A 37 -6.73 -10.02 6.10
CA VAL A 37 -5.83 -10.54 7.15
C VAL A 37 -6.27 -11.84 7.80
N ALA A 38 -7.28 -12.52 7.30
CA ALA A 38 -7.80 -13.72 7.94
C ALA A 38 -6.72 -14.80 8.16
N LEU A 39 -5.89 -15.07 7.17
CA LEU A 39 -4.78 -16.01 7.29
C LEU A 39 -3.67 -15.50 8.22
N CYS A 40 -3.39 -14.22 8.18
CA CYS A 40 -2.39 -13.57 9.03
C CYS A 40 -2.81 -13.66 10.51
N ALA A 41 -4.08 -13.40 10.76
CA ALA A 41 -4.65 -13.36 12.10
C ALA A 41 -4.57 -14.69 12.84
N ALA A 42 -4.57 -15.81 12.12
CA ALA A 42 -4.44 -17.14 12.72
C ALA A 42 -3.17 -17.30 13.57
N CYS A 43 -2.10 -16.60 13.19
CA CYS A 43 -0.82 -16.63 13.90
C CYS A 43 -0.49 -15.30 14.57
N HIS A 44 -0.80 -14.18 13.93
CA HIS A 44 -0.43 -12.84 14.42
C HIS A 44 -1.54 -12.12 15.19
N GLY A 45 -2.74 -12.68 15.25
CA GLY A 45 -3.92 -12.05 15.85
C GLY A 45 -4.60 -11.05 14.91
N MET A 46 -5.91 -10.85 15.09
CA MET A 46 -6.66 -9.84 14.34
C MET A 46 -6.20 -8.43 14.69
N ASP A 47 -5.83 -8.21 15.93
CA ASP A 47 -5.29 -6.93 16.43
C ASP A 47 -3.77 -6.81 16.27
N GLY A 48 -3.12 -7.78 15.65
CA GLY A 48 -1.67 -7.82 15.51
C GLY A 48 -0.92 -8.16 16.79
N LYS A 49 -1.62 -8.62 17.81
CA LYS A 49 -1.03 -9.16 19.04
C LYS A 49 -1.08 -10.67 18.99
N SER A 50 0.09 -11.26 18.87
CA SER A 50 0.22 -12.70 18.70
C SER A 50 -0.16 -13.46 19.97
N PRO A 51 -0.85 -14.62 19.83
CA PRO A 51 -1.16 -15.48 20.96
C PRO A 51 0.05 -16.30 21.46
N ALA A 52 1.12 -16.37 20.70
CA ALA A 52 2.30 -17.17 21.02
C ALA A 52 3.60 -16.45 20.63
N SER A 53 4.62 -16.60 21.47
CA SER A 53 5.88 -15.88 21.29
C SER A 53 6.68 -16.24 20.03
N ILE A 54 6.36 -17.38 19.41
CA ILE A 54 6.99 -17.80 18.15
C ILE A 54 6.51 -16.98 16.94
N TYR A 55 5.37 -16.30 17.06
CA TYR A 55 4.84 -15.40 16.03
C TYR A 55 5.02 -13.95 16.48
N PRO A 56 5.67 -13.11 15.70
CA PRO A 56 5.88 -11.72 16.11
C PRO A 56 4.57 -10.92 16.16
N ASN A 57 4.50 -9.96 17.06
CA ASN A 57 3.46 -8.95 17.05
C ASN A 57 3.63 -8.03 15.84
N LEU A 58 2.52 -7.64 15.24
CA LEU A 58 2.48 -6.72 14.10
C LEU A 58 1.81 -5.39 14.45
N ALA A 59 1.08 -5.34 15.58
CA ALA A 59 0.37 -4.16 16.03
C ALA A 59 1.30 -2.94 16.15
N GLY A 60 0.92 -1.83 15.51
CA GLY A 60 1.64 -0.56 15.61
C GLY A 60 3.01 -0.54 14.92
N GLN A 61 3.38 -1.60 14.18
CA GLN A 61 4.60 -1.61 13.39
C GLN A 61 4.50 -0.61 12.24
N TRP A 62 5.60 -0.02 11.81
CA TRP A 62 5.65 0.89 10.68
C TRP A 62 5.13 0.21 9.41
N ALA A 63 4.17 0.84 8.73
CA ALA A 63 3.61 0.30 7.49
C ALA A 63 4.69 0.04 6.44
N ALA A 64 5.64 0.94 6.27
CA ALA A 64 6.76 0.78 5.34
C ALA A 64 7.60 -0.47 5.65
N TYR A 65 7.81 -0.78 6.92
CA TYR A 65 8.53 -1.98 7.32
C TYR A 65 7.71 -3.25 7.03
N LEU A 66 6.42 -3.24 7.33
CA LEU A 66 5.53 -4.37 7.03
C LEU A 66 5.45 -4.63 5.52
N GLU A 67 5.34 -3.59 4.71
CA GLU A 67 5.35 -3.71 3.25
C GLU A 67 6.63 -4.33 2.73
N SER A 68 7.79 -3.80 3.14
CA SER A 68 9.07 -4.30 2.69
C SER A 68 9.31 -5.76 3.14
N SER A 69 8.86 -6.11 4.34
CA SER A 69 8.94 -7.47 4.86
C SER A 69 8.09 -8.45 4.06
N LEU A 70 6.83 -8.10 3.77
CA LEU A 70 5.96 -8.96 2.97
C LEU A 70 6.46 -9.12 1.54
N LYS A 71 6.98 -8.06 0.93
CA LYS A 71 7.61 -8.13 -0.40
C LYS A 71 8.85 -9.02 -0.40
N ALA A 72 9.67 -8.95 0.63
CA ALA A 72 10.84 -9.80 0.78
C ALA A 72 10.48 -11.29 0.96
N TYR A 73 9.44 -11.58 1.74
CA TYR A 73 8.92 -12.95 1.83
C TYR A 73 8.36 -13.44 0.50
N ARG A 74 7.58 -12.62 -0.19
CA ARG A 74 7.02 -12.96 -1.51
C ARG A 74 8.11 -13.27 -2.52
N ALA A 75 9.20 -12.52 -2.51
CA ALA A 75 10.34 -12.72 -3.40
C ALA A 75 11.29 -13.87 -2.97
N GLY A 76 11.08 -14.45 -1.79
CA GLY A 76 11.97 -15.45 -1.23
C GLY A 76 13.33 -14.90 -0.76
N GLU A 77 13.44 -13.59 -0.60
CA GLU A 77 14.68 -12.90 -0.21
C GLU A 77 14.93 -12.93 1.30
N ARG A 78 13.86 -13.04 2.10
CA ARG A 78 13.96 -13.15 3.54
C ARG A 78 14.00 -14.62 3.95
N THR A 79 15.13 -15.04 4.51
CA THR A 79 15.43 -16.43 4.88
C THR A 79 15.91 -16.49 6.32
N GLY A 80 15.98 -17.70 6.87
CA GLY A 80 16.44 -17.94 8.22
C GLY A 80 15.29 -18.03 9.22
N GLY A 81 15.56 -18.68 10.38
CA GLY A 81 14.56 -18.90 11.40
C GLY A 81 13.28 -19.54 10.85
N MET A 82 12.15 -18.97 11.22
CA MET A 82 10.83 -19.44 10.77
C MET A 82 10.31 -18.70 9.51
N SER A 83 11.18 -18.00 8.78
CA SER A 83 10.80 -17.28 7.55
C SER A 83 10.10 -18.15 6.51
N ALA A 84 10.44 -19.43 6.46
CA ALA A 84 9.79 -20.40 5.55
C ALA A 84 8.28 -20.56 5.78
N MET A 85 7.78 -20.22 6.96
CA MET A 85 6.34 -20.21 7.23
C MET A 85 5.64 -19.03 6.56
N MET A 86 6.33 -17.89 6.43
CA MET A 86 5.78 -16.66 5.86
C MET A 86 5.84 -16.63 4.32
N THR A 87 6.83 -17.23 3.72
CA THR A 87 7.01 -17.22 2.27
C THR A 87 5.76 -17.68 1.51
N PRO A 88 5.13 -18.83 1.83
CA PRO A 88 3.90 -19.23 1.14
C PRO A 88 2.70 -18.31 1.45
N GLN A 89 2.67 -17.67 2.62
CA GLN A 89 1.58 -16.74 2.98
C GLN A 89 1.63 -15.47 2.15
N ALA A 90 2.83 -15.00 1.79
CA ALA A 90 3.04 -13.79 1.00
C ALA A 90 3.00 -14.04 -0.52
N ALA A 91 3.17 -15.28 -0.96
CA ALA A 91 3.42 -15.62 -2.36
C ALA A 91 2.36 -15.11 -3.35
N ALA A 92 1.09 -15.15 -2.97
CA ALA A 92 -0.03 -14.74 -3.82
C ALA A 92 -0.51 -13.29 -3.59
N LEU A 93 0.12 -12.54 -2.68
CA LEU A 93 -0.27 -11.17 -2.39
C LEU A 93 0.14 -10.24 -3.52
N THR A 94 -0.78 -9.38 -3.94
CA THR A 94 -0.47 -8.24 -4.83
C THR A 94 0.20 -7.12 -4.03
N ASP A 95 0.80 -6.15 -4.72
CA ASP A 95 1.34 -4.96 -4.05
C ASP A 95 0.26 -4.20 -3.29
N GLN A 96 -0.98 -4.13 -3.82
CA GLN A 96 -2.09 -3.51 -3.13
C GLN A 96 -2.49 -4.29 -1.88
N ASP A 97 -2.55 -5.61 -1.94
CA ASP A 97 -2.84 -6.45 -0.77
C ASP A 97 -1.81 -6.21 0.33
N ILE A 98 -0.54 -6.15 -0.02
CA ILE A 98 0.55 -5.88 0.91
C ILE A 98 0.41 -4.50 1.55
N ALA A 99 0.12 -3.47 0.75
CA ALA A 99 -0.07 -2.12 1.25
C ALA A 99 -1.26 -2.02 2.22
N ASP A 100 -2.39 -2.66 1.89
CA ASP A 100 -3.60 -2.65 2.71
C ASP A 100 -3.40 -3.43 4.02
N ILE A 101 -2.76 -4.58 3.97
CA ILE A 101 -2.43 -5.39 5.16
C ILE A 101 -1.47 -4.61 6.07
N ALA A 102 -0.46 -3.98 5.50
CA ALA A 102 0.49 -3.16 6.25
C ALA A 102 -0.19 -1.97 6.92
N ALA A 103 -1.09 -1.27 6.22
CA ALA A 103 -1.87 -0.17 6.78
C ALA A 103 -2.77 -0.65 7.93
N TYR A 104 -3.40 -1.81 7.79
CA TYR A 104 -4.26 -2.38 8.82
C TYR A 104 -3.48 -2.66 10.10
N TYR A 105 -2.42 -3.45 10.05
CA TYR A 105 -1.65 -3.79 11.24
C TYR A 105 -0.89 -2.61 11.84
N SER A 106 -0.42 -1.69 11.01
CA SER A 106 0.20 -0.46 11.49
C SER A 106 -0.73 0.39 12.34
N ALA A 107 -2.02 0.34 12.08
CA ALA A 107 -3.07 1.10 12.78
C ALA A 107 -3.60 0.43 14.06
N GLN A 108 -3.16 -0.77 14.36
CA GLN A 108 -3.61 -1.52 15.55
C GLN A 108 -2.95 -1.07 16.84
#